data_5395092094866ed6b6e13da8db7c4be3
#
_entry.id   5395092094866ed6b6e13da8db7c4be3
#
_cell.length_a   1.000
_cell.length_b   1.000
_cell.length_c   1.000
_cell.angle_alpha   90.00
_cell.angle_beta   90.00
_cell.angle_gamma   90.00
#
_symmetry.space_group_name_H-M   'P 1'
#
loop_
_entity.id
_entity.type
_entity.pdbx_description
1 polymer ?
#
loop_
_entity_poly.entity_id
_entity_poly.type
_entity_poly.pdbx_seq_one_letter_code
_entity_poly.pdbx_strand_id
1 'polypeptide(L)'
;MKKAIITVGISGSGKSTFARELSTINLSDNIFWAEINRDNIRFNYKTPDWTKYKFTKGKENGVTRKQEEMIYRADEHNVNVIISDTNLNPKTRNKWIEMLESLQYEVEIKEFPLTWEEAIKRNAQREGGVTPTVLHRQWKQWLKYLETKGEHKLYKPNWSDPLAFICDIDGTVANMKGRHPYEWDKVGQDEVRHQMLSTVQGLVDQGYTPIYLSGRDGQCWYETLTWLEYNGFPVDEKHFFMRAEGDSRKDTIIKQELFWNHIADNFNVQIAIDDRPCVVSTWYDINIPCVMAVADQRNWF
;
A
#
# COMPACT_ATOMS: atom_id res chain seq x y z
N MET A 1 33.63 -14.57 9.22
CA MET A 1 33.26 -13.61 8.16
C MET A 1 32.39 -12.55 8.78
N LYS A 2 32.63 -11.26 8.50
CA LYS A 2 31.81 -10.15 9.00
C LYS A 2 30.45 -10.19 8.32
N LYS A 3 29.40 -9.91 9.07
CA LYS A 3 28.02 -9.89 8.55
C LYS A 3 27.49 -8.47 8.49
N ALA A 4 26.70 -8.19 7.47
CA ALA A 4 25.97 -6.94 7.33
C ALA A 4 24.50 -7.20 7.03
N ILE A 5 23.62 -6.52 7.75
CA ILE A 5 22.17 -6.58 7.51
C ILE A 5 21.70 -5.22 7.01
N ILE A 6 21.05 -5.20 5.86
CA ILE A 6 20.37 -4.02 5.33
C ILE A 6 18.87 -4.25 5.49
N THR A 7 18.23 -3.47 6.37
CA THR A 7 16.78 -3.58 6.57
C THR A 7 16.03 -2.90 5.42
N VAL A 8 14.91 -3.46 4.98
CA VAL A 8 14.01 -2.85 4.00
C VAL A 8 12.58 -2.82 4.55
N GLY A 9 11.98 -1.64 4.57
CA GLY A 9 10.60 -1.48 5.05
C GLY A 9 10.26 -0.02 5.34
N ILE A 10 8.97 0.27 5.46
CA ILE A 10 8.46 1.63 5.75
C ILE A 10 8.69 2.05 7.21
N SER A 11 8.46 3.31 7.53
CA SER A 11 8.48 3.78 8.93
C SER A 11 7.46 3.02 9.78
N GLY A 12 7.82 2.68 11.02
CA GLY A 12 6.96 1.91 11.93
C GLY A 12 6.96 0.39 11.72
N SER A 13 7.71 -0.16 10.76
CA SER A 13 7.72 -1.61 10.48
C SER A 13 8.55 -2.47 11.46
N GLY A 14 9.24 -1.86 12.43
CA GLY A 14 9.98 -2.62 13.46
C GLY A 14 11.50 -2.69 13.26
N LYS A 15 12.07 -2.10 12.20
CA LYS A 15 13.50 -2.14 11.87
C LYS A 15 14.43 -1.73 13.00
N SER A 16 14.16 -0.58 13.64
CA SER A 16 15.00 -0.06 14.73
C SER A 16 14.85 -0.85 16.04
N THR A 17 13.71 -1.52 16.25
CA THR A 17 13.51 -2.46 17.35
C THR A 17 14.38 -3.68 17.15
N PHE A 18 14.32 -4.28 15.97
CA PHE A 18 15.16 -5.40 15.58
C PHE A 18 16.66 -5.07 15.70
N ALA A 19 17.08 -3.89 15.22
CA ALA A 19 18.48 -3.49 15.29
C ALA A 19 18.97 -3.40 16.74
N ARG A 20 18.16 -2.84 17.65
CA ARG A 20 18.49 -2.76 19.09
C ARG A 20 18.54 -4.13 19.75
N GLU A 21 17.56 -4.98 19.48
CA GLU A 21 17.54 -6.36 20.00
C GLU A 21 18.78 -7.13 19.55
N LEU A 22 19.13 -7.07 18.27
CA LEU A 22 20.31 -7.72 17.73
C LEU A 22 21.59 -7.25 18.40
N SER A 23 21.74 -5.95 18.64
CA SER A 23 22.90 -5.35 19.31
C SER A 23 22.98 -5.76 20.78
N THR A 24 21.85 -6.05 21.44
CA THR A 24 21.79 -6.42 22.87
C THR A 24 22.01 -7.91 23.09
N ILE A 25 21.36 -8.78 22.29
CA ILE A 25 21.43 -10.24 22.46
C ILE A 25 22.83 -10.77 22.22
N ASN A 26 23.56 -10.21 21.27
CA ASN A 26 24.87 -10.74 20.87
C ASN A 26 26.06 -10.24 21.73
N LEU A 27 25.81 -9.42 22.73
CA LEU A 27 26.85 -9.01 23.71
C LEU A 27 27.35 -10.19 24.56
N SER A 28 26.48 -11.17 24.83
CA SER A 28 26.84 -12.37 25.57
C SER A 28 27.80 -13.30 24.83
N ASP A 29 27.78 -13.28 23.50
CA ASP A 29 28.54 -14.18 22.63
C ASP A 29 29.78 -13.53 22.03
N ASN A 30 30.17 -12.34 22.49
CA ASN A 30 31.25 -11.50 21.94
C ASN A 30 31.05 -11.16 20.44
N ILE A 31 29.78 -11.14 19.97
CA ILE A 31 29.43 -10.73 18.63
C ILE A 31 28.88 -9.30 18.69
N PHE A 32 29.60 -8.37 18.10
CA PHE A 32 29.23 -6.95 18.13
C PHE A 32 28.57 -6.53 16.82
N TRP A 33 27.51 -5.72 16.94
CA TRP A 33 26.79 -5.12 15.83
C TRP A 33 26.79 -3.59 15.96
N ALA A 34 27.25 -2.91 14.93
CA ALA A 34 27.15 -1.46 14.81
C ALA A 34 25.85 -1.09 14.09
N GLU A 35 24.92 -0.45 14.79
CA GLU A 35 23.74 0.13 14.14
C GLU A 35 24.10 1.44 13.43
N ILE A 36 23.80 1.51 12.13
CA ILE A 36 23.97 2.68 11.29
C ILE A 36 22.60 3.14 10.84
N ASN A 37 22.15 4.29 11.38
CA ASN A 37 20.82 4.84 11.17
C ASN A 37 20.89 6.35 10.91
N ARG A 38 20.26 6.80 9.83
CA ARG A 38 20.23 8.23 9.44
C ARG A 38 19.59 9.10 10.49
N ASP A 39 18.53 8.62 11.13
CA ASP A 39 17.81 9.40 12.12
C ASP A 39 18.66 9.59 13.38
N ASN A 40 19.40 8.58 13.82
CA ASN A 40 20.37 8.70 14.92
C ASN A 40 21.48 9.69 14.59
N ILE A 41 21.98 9.67 13.35
CA ILE A 41 23.01 10.62 12.90
C ILE A 41 22.46 12.05 12.87
N ARG A 42 21.26 12.25 12.35
CA ARG A 42 20.58 13.56 12.33
C ARG A 42 20.34 14.11 13.73
N PHE A 43 19.92 13.24 14.67
CA PHE A 43 19.70 13.61 16.06
C PHE A 43 21.00 14.09 16.73
N ASN A 44 22.11 13.42 16.46
CA ASN A 44 23.41 13.81 16.99
C ASN A 44 24.01 15.09 16.34
N TYR A 45 23.45 15.54 15.20
CA TYR A 45 23.86 16.80 14.54
C TYR A 45 23.29 18.06 15.21
N LYS A 46 23.15 18.10 16.53
CA LYS A 46 22.83 19.27 17.37
C LYS A 46 21.40 19.80 17.30
N THR A 47 20.42 19.03 16.89
CA THR A 47 19.03 19.41 17.06
C THR A 47 18.25 18.27 17.71
N PRO A 48 18.14 18.27 19.06
CA PRO A 48 17.29 17.28 19.76
C PRO A 48 15.79 17.42 19.43
N ASP A 49 15.42 18.41 18.65
CA ASP A 49 14.06 18.71 18.25
C ASP A 49 13.91 18.48 16.74
N TRP A 50 13.26 17.37 16.37
CA TRP A 50 12.96 17.00 14.98
C TRP A 50 12.18 18.08 14.21
N THR A 51 11.38 18.88 14.90
CA THR A 51 10.61 19.97 14.27
C THR A 51 11.51 21.07 13.71
N LYS A 52 12.74 21.17 14.20
CA LYS A 52 13.75 22.15 13.78
C LYS A 52 14.74 21.61 12.76
N TYR A 53 14.73 20.31 12.46
CA TYR A 53 15.62 19.76 11.45
C TYR A 53 15.17 20.13 10.04
N LYS A 54 15.97 20.98 9.36
CA LYS A 54 15.72 21.33 7.96
C LYS A 54 16.49 20.38 7.03
N PHE A 55 15.73 19.61 6.26
CA PHE A 55 16.28 18.74 5.22
C PHE A 55 16.85 19.57 4.07
N THR A 56 18.15 19.63 3.95
CA THR A 56 18.84 20.28 2.84
C THR A 56 19.81 19.28 2.21
N LYS A 57 20.08 19.42 0.90
CA LYS A 57 21.00 18.55 0.16
C LYS A 57 22.38 18.46 0.86
N GLY A 58 22.91 19.59 1.34
CA GLY A 58 24.19 19.62 2.03
C GLY A 58 24.21 18.82 3.34
N LYS A 59 23.15 18.97 4.17
CA LYS A 59 23.03 18.21 5.42
C LYS A 59 22.87 16.71 5.15
N GLU A 60 22.02 16.33 4.21
CA GLU A 60 21.81 14.94 3.86
C GLU A 60 23.04 14.27 3.26
N ASN A 61 23.86 15.00 2.50
CA ASN A 61 25.18 14.55 2.05
C ASN A 61 26.11 14.32 3.25
N GLY A 62 26.09 15.22 4.26
CA GLY A 62 26.83 15.04 5.50
C GLY A 62 26.42 13.80 6.29
N VAL A 63 25.10 13.56 6.38
CA VAL A 63 24.55 12.34 7.02
C VAL A 63 25.05 11.08 6.29
N THR A 64 25.00 11.09 4.96
CA THR A 64 25.49 9.95 4.16
C THR A 64 26.98 9.69 4.34
N ARG A 65 27.81 10.76 4.34
CA ARG A 65 29.24 10.64 4.62
C ARG A 65 29.51 10.06 6.01
N LYS A 66 28.69 10.47 6.99
CA LYS A 66 28.82 9.93 8.36
C LYS A 66 28.46 8.44 8.44
N GLN A 67 27.45 7.99 7.67
CA GLN A 67 27.17 6.56 7.56
C GLN A 67 28.36 5.79 6.98
N GLU A 68 28.98 6.31 5.91
CA GLU A 68 30.18 5.71 5.29
C GLU A 68 31.33 5.61 6.31
N GLU A 69 31.62 6.70 7.05
CA GLU A 69 32.65 6.70 8.11
C GLU A 69 32.36 5.64 9.20
N MET A 70 31.09 5.48 9.57
CA MET A 70 30.71 4.47 10.57
C MET A 70 30.89 3.04 10.04
N ILE A 71 30.61 2.80 8.76
CA ILE A 71 30.86 1.51 8.11
C ILE A 71 32.37 1.20 8.11
N TYR A 72 33.21 2.14 7.68
CA TYR A 72 34.69 1.95 7.69
C TYR A 72 35.24 1.70 9.09
N ARG A 73 34.75 2.42 10.10
CA ARG A 73 35.16 2.15 11.49
C ARG A 73 34.74 0.76 11.98
N ALA A 74 33.53 0.33 11.63
CA ALA A 74 33.09 -1.03 11.98
C ALA A 74 33.98 -2.08 11.30
N ASP A 75 34.36 -1.83 10.05
CA ASP A 75 35.27 -2.69 9.30
C ASP A 75 36.67 -2.79 9.96
N GLU A 76 37.30 -1.66 10.31
CA GLU A 76 38.59 -1.57 11.01
C GLU A 76 38.59 -2.38 12.32
N HIS A 77 37.47 -2.41 13.02
CA HIS A 77 37.32 -3.13 14.30
C HIS A 77 36.72 -4.54 14.16
N ASN A 78 36.54 -5.03 12.94
CA ASN A 78 35.96 -6.34 12.65
C ASN A 78 34.57 -6.55 13.28
N VAL A 79 33.74 -5.50 13.27
CA VAL A 79 32.38 -5.47 13.83
C VAL A 79 31.33 -5.69 12.74
N ASN A 80 30.27 -6.46 13.03
CA ASN A 80 29.13 -6.61 12.14
C ASN A 80 28.34 -5.29 12.03
N VAL A 81 27.62 -5.11 10.91
CA VAL A 81 26.90 -3.86 10.61
C VAL A 81 25.43 -4.12 10.39
N ILE A 82 24.56 -3.27 10.94
CA ILE A 82 23.17 -3.21 10.56
C ILE A 82 22.78 -1.80 10.11
N ILE A 83 22.34 -1.66 8.85
CA ILE A 83 21.81 -0.40 8.32
C ILE A 83 20.28 -0.42 8.49
N SER A 84 19.79 0.25 9.56
CA SER A 84 18.38 0.18 9.99
C SER A 84 17.49 1.27 9.40
N ASP A 85 17.88 1.85 8.28
CA ASP A 85 17.09 2.81 7.49
C ASP A 85 15.93 2.12 6.73
N THR A 86 15.09 2.91 6.05
CA THR A 86 14.01 2.34 5.22
C THR A 86 14.54 1.57 4.01
N ASN A 87 15.66 1.97 3.45
CA ASN A 87 16.39 1.39 2.29
C ASN A 87 15.49 1.02 1.08
N LEU A 88 14.35 1.71 0.93
CA LEU A 88 13.39 1.48 -0.14
C LEU A 88 13.90 1.98 -1.49
N ASN A 89 14.77 2.99 -1.50
CA ASN A 89 15.37 3.49 -2.73
C ASN A 89 16.44 2.50 -3.24
N PRO A 90 16.28 1.92 -4.44
CA PRO A 90 17.21 0.92 -4.96
C PRO A 90 18.62 1.47 -5.16
N LYS A 91 18.77 2.72 -5.58
CA LYS A 91 20.11 3.34 -5.76
C LYS A 91 20.87 3.42 -4.44
N THR A 92 20.18 3.84 -3.36
CA THR A 92 20.80 3.92 -2.03
C THR A 92 21.09 2.53 -1.48
N ARG A 93 20.18 1.59 -1.65
CA ARG A 93 20.36 0.20 -1.17
C ARG A 93 21.52 -0.49 -1.88
N ASN A 94 21.59 -0.40 -3.20
CA ASN A 94 22.67 -0.99 -3.99
C ASN A 94 24.03 -0.38 -3.63
N LYS A 95 24.10 0.94 -3.42
CA LYS A 95 25.32 1.58 -2.92
C LYS A 95 25.82 0.95 -1.63
N TRP A 96 24.93 0.66 -0.67
CA TRP A 96 25.32 0.03 0.58
C TRP A 96 25.73 -1.42 0.38
N ILE A 97 25.05 -2.17 -0.49
CA ILE A 97 25.44 -3.54 -0.84
C ILE A 97 26.86 -3.55 -1.42
N GLU A 98 27.09 -2.79 -2.49
CA GLU A 98 28.38 -2.69 -3.18
C GLU A 98 29.52 -2.30 -2.22
N MET A 99 29.27 -1.31 -1.34
CA MET A 99 30.25 -0.86 -0.36
C MET A 99 30.59 -1.96 0.66
N LEU A 100 29.58 -2.64 1.23
CA LEU A 100 29.77 -3.67 2.23
C LEU A 100 30.42 -4.93 1.62
N GLU A 101 30.05 -5.33 0.43
CA GLU A 101 30.68 -6.45 -0.31
C GLU A 101 32.15 -6.14 -0.62
N SER A 102 32.47 -4.90 -1.00
CA SER A 102 33.87 -4.47 -1.24
C SER A 102 34.75 -4.56 0.02
N LEU A 103 34.14 -4.45 1.20
CA LEU A 103 34.75 -4.63 2.51
C LEU A 103 34.67 -6.08 3.03
N GLN A 104 34.26 -7.01 2.18
CA GLN A 104 34.17 -8.45 2.48
C GLN A 104 33.17 -8.79 3.59
N TYR A 105 32.07 -8.04 3.68
CA TYR A 105 30.92 -8.44 4.49
C TYR A 105 30.06 -9.45 3.71
N GLU A 106 29.50 -10.42 4.45
CA GLU A 106 28.36 -11.22 3.98
C GLU A 106 27.10 -10.36 4.17
N VAL A 107 26.46 -9.93 3.07
CA VAL A 107 25.33 -8.99 3.09
C VAL A 107 24.01 -9.73 3.01
N GLU A 108 23.15 -9.49 4.01
CA GLU A 108 21.76 -9.96 4.07
C GLU A 108 20.80 -8.77 3.91
N ILE A 109 19.77 -8.92 3.06
CA ILE A 109 18.64 -8.00 3.03
C ILE A 109 17.53 -8.57 3.91
N LYS A 110 17.18 -7.84 4.98
CA LYS A 110 16.08 -8.23 5.87
C LYS A 110 14.88 -7.34 5.68
N GLU A 111 13.78 -7.94 5.23
CA GLU A 111 12.52 -7.27 4.97
C GLU A 111 11.64 -7.18 6.21
N PHE A 112 10.91 -6.07 6.30
CA PHE A 112 9.95 -5.81 7.37
C PHE A 112 8.59 -5.48 6.74
N PRO A 113 7.86 -6.51 6.30
CA PRO A 113 6.54 -6.33 5.71
C PRO A 113 5.55 -5.79 6.75
N LEU A 114 4.62 -4.97 6.28
CA LEU A 114 3.57 -4.37 7.08
C LEU A 114 2.39 -4.08 6.16
N THR A 115 1.16 -4.20 6.64
CA THR A 115 -0.02 -3.75 5.89
C THR A 115 -0.16 -2.25 5.98
N TRP A 116 -0.90 -1.64 5.04
CA TRP A 116 -1.14 -0.19 5.06
C TRP A 116 -1.89 0.26 6.31
N GLU A 117 -2.92 -0.48 6.72
CA GLU A 117 -3.70 -0.20 7.92
C GLU A 117 -2.82 -0.22 9.18
N GLU A 118 -1.98 -1.23 9.31
CA GLU A 118 -1.09 -1.34 10.46
C GLU A 118 -0.01 -0.24 10.43
N ALA A 119 0.44 0.16 9.25
CA ALA A 119 1.37 1.27 9.08
C ALA A 119 0.78 2.60 9.58
N ILE A 120 -0.45 2.91 9.20
CA ILE A 120 -1.18 4.10 9.68
C ILE A 120 -1.33 4.04 11.19
N LYS A 121 -1.82 2.91 11.71
CA LYS A 121 -2.06 2.72 13.15
C LYS A 121 -0.78 2.92 13.97
N ARG A 122 0.31 2.25 13.60
CA ARG A 122 1.60 2.38 14.32
C ARG A 122 2.20 3.77 14.19
N ASN A 123 2.04 4.42 13.01
CA ASN A 123 2.54 5.78 12.82
C ASN A 123 1.78 6.79 13.67
N ALA A 124 0.46 6.64 13.85
CA ALA A 124 -0.36 7.49 14.70
C ALA A 124 -0.05 7.33 16.19
N GLN A 125 0.32 6.12 16.64
CA GLN A 125 0.66 5.82 18.03
C GLN A 125 2.10 6.18 18.41
N ARG A 126 2.94 6.46 17.41
CA ARG A 126 4.38 6.70 17.62
C ARG A 126 4.65 8.17 17.90
N GLU A 127 5.36 8.46 18.99
CA GLU A 127 5.97 9.77 19.19
C GLU A 127 7.00 10.04 18.07
N GLY A 128 6.89 11.18 17.42
CA GLY A 128 7.74 11.52 16.25
C GLY A 128 7.42 10.71 14.99
N GLY A 129 6.20 10.26 14.82
CA GLY A 129 5.72 9.63 13.59
C GLY A 129 5.93 10.53 12.37
N VAL A 130 6.08 9.93 11.20
CA VAL A 130 6.23 10.69 9.94
C VAL A 130 4.88 11.28 9.50
N THR A 131 4.92 12.36 8.70
CA THR A 131 3.67 12.92 8.16
C THR A 131 2.97 11.90 7.25
N PRO A 132 1.64 11.96 7.11
CA PRO A 132 0.88 11.06 6.22
C PRO A 132 1.43 11.04 4.79
N THR A 133 1.84 12.20 4.26
CA THR A 133 2.46 12.31 2.93
C THR A 133 3.77 11.53 2.82
N VAL A 134 4.59 11.55 3.87
CA VAL A 134 5.85 10.79 3.90
C VAL A 134 5.57 9.29 4.00
N LEU A 135 4.63 8.89 4.85
CA LEU A 135 4.23 7.49 4.99
C LEU A 135 3.69 6.93 3.67
N HIS A 136 2.80 7.66 3.00
CA HIS A 136 2.25 7.28 1.69
C HIS A 136 3.34 7.14 0.62
N ARG A 137 4.30 8.07 0.57
CA ARG A 137 5.44 7.97 -0.36
C ARG A 137 6.29 6.72 -0.08
N GLN A 138 6.55 6.40 1.18
CA GLN A 138 7.28 5.20 1.57
C GLN A 138 6.49 3.94 1.20
N TRP A 139 5.16 3.95 1.37
CA TRP A 139 4.28 2.85 0.96
C TRP A 139 4.38 2.58 -0.54
N LYS A 140 4.26 3.60 -1.39
CA LYS A 140 4.45 3.46 -2.83
C LYS A 140 5.83 2.90 -3.21
N GLN A 141 6.87 3.31 -2.48
CA GLN A 141 8.21 2.75 -2.71
C GLN A 141 8.31 1.29 -2.28
N TRP A 142 7.61 0.88 -1.22
CA TRP A 142 7.53 -0.50 -0.75
C TRP A 142 6.82 -1.38 -1.79
N LEU A 143 5.66 -0.97 -2.29
CA LEU A 143 4.94 -1.70 -3.35
C LEU A 143 5.80 -1.86 -4.61
N LYS A 144 6.50 -0.81 -5.01
CA LYS A 144 7.44 -0.87 -6.13
C LYS A 144 8.62 -1.82 -5.86
N TYR A 145 9.10 -1.88 -4.63
CA TYR A 145 10.11 -2.86 -4.24
C TYR A 145 9.58 -4.29 -4.38
N LEU A 146 8.38 -4.58 -3.90
CA LEU A 146 7.73 -5.88 -4.07
C LEU A 146 7.49 -6.22 -5.57
N GLU A 147 7.13 -5.22 -6.39
CA GLU A 147 6.99 -5.39 -7.84
C GLU A 147 8.30 -5.89 -8.47
N THR A 148 9.45 -5.32 -8.08
CA THR A 148 10.75 -5.75 -8.62
C THR A 148 11.13 -7.18 -8.25
N LYS A 149 10.51 -7.74 -7.20
CA LYS A 149 10.67 -9.13 -6.75
C LYS A 149 9.64 -10.09 -7.36
N GLY A 150 8.66 -9.56 -8.09
CA GLY A 150 7.52 -10.36 -8.57
C GLY A 150 6.50 -10.70 -7.48
N GLU A 151 6.59 -10.07 -6.29
CA GLU A 151 5.70 -10.29 -5.15
C GLU A 151 4.50 -9.34 -5.15
N HIS A 152 4.47 -8.38 -6.06
CA HIS A 152 3.38 -7.41 -6.24
C HIS A 152 3.25 -7.02 -7.71
N LYS A 153 2.02 -6.83 -8.21
CA LYS A 153 1.75 -6.37 -9.57
C LYS A 153 1.10 -4.99 -9.52
N LEU A 154 1.76 -4.00 -10.16
CA LEU A 154 1.18 -2.67 -10.33
C LEU A 154 0.45 -2.59 -11.67
N TYR A 155 -0.75 -2.02 -11.66
CA TYR A 155 -1.51 -1.74 -12.87
C TYR A 155 -0.85 -0.60 -13.65
N LYS A 156 -0.72 -0.81 -14.95
CA LYS A 156 -0.20 0.16 -15.92
C LYS A 156 -1.22 0.26 -17.05
N PRO A 157 -2.02 1.34 -17.07
CA PRO A 157 -3.05 1.48 -18.09
C PRO A 157 -2.44 1.54 -19.48
N ASN A 158 -3.04 0.84 -20.43
CA ASN A 158 -2.73 0.96 -21.83
C ASN A 158 -3.63 2.02 -22.46
N TRP A 159 -3.05 3.10 -22.97
CA TRP A 159 -3.79 4.23 -23.53
C TRP A 159 -4.52 3.93 -24.84
N SER A 160 -4.28 2.77 -25.44
CA SER A 160 -5.01 2.28 -26.62
C SER A 160 -6.30 1.59 -26.27
N ASP A 161 -6.50 1.19 -25.01
CA ASP A 161 -7.68 0.47 -24.57
C ASP A 161 -8.84 1.43 -24.23
N PRO A 162 -10.09 0.96 -24.26
CA PRO A 162 -11.25 1.76 -23.89
C PRO A 162 -11.12 2.36 -22.49
N LEU A 163 -11.39 3.67 -22.36
CA LEU A 163 -11.44 4.33 -21.06
C LEU A 163 -12.53 3.70 -20.20
N ALA A 164 -12.21 3.39 -18.94
CA ALA A 164 -13.16 2.78 -18.03
C ALA A 164 -13.03 3.31 -16.60
N PHE A 165 -14.06 3.09 -15.81
CA PHE A 165 -14.04 3.23 -14.36
C PHE A 165 -14.66 2.01 -13.69
N ILE A 166 -14.17 1.67 -12.52
CA ILE A 166 -14.74 0.62 -11.68
C ILE A 166 -15.73 1.26 -10.70
N CYS A 167 -16.88 0.64 -10.53
CA CYS A 167 -17.88 1.07 -9.57
C CYS A 167 -18.36 -0.11 -8.72
N ASP A 168 -18.22 0.02 -7.40
CA ASP A 168 -18.82 -0.91 -6.46
C ASP A 168 -20.33 -0.70 -6.35
N ILE A 169 -21.06 -1.65 -5.77
CA ILE A 169 -22.51 -1.64 -5.65
C ILE A 169 -22.95 -1.32 -4.23
N ASP A 170 -22.69 -2.22 -3.28
CA ASP A 170 -23.18 -2.11 -1.90
C ASP A 170 -22.50 -0.98 -1.14
N GLY A 171 -23.29 -0.02 -0.62
CA GLY A 171 -22.73 1.15 0.01
C GLY A 171 -22.25 2.23 -0.96
N THR A 172 -22.11 1.93 -2.24
CA THR A 172 -21.69 2.85 -3.31
C THR A 172 -22.88 3.32 -4.14
N VAL A 173 -23.47 2.51 -5.00
CA VAL A 173 -24.66 2.88 -5.80
C VAL A 173 -25.95 2.40 -5.17
N ALA A 174 -25.90 1.33 -4.37
CA ALA A 174 -27.03 0.78 -3.63
C ALA A 174 -26.93 1.08 -2.13
N ASN A 175 -28.05 1.42 -1.51
CA ASN A 175 -28.19 1.58 -0.08
C ASN A 175 -29.00 0.41 0.48
N MET A 176 -28.35 -0.45 1.25
CA MET A 176 -28.93 -1.65 1.87
C MET A 176 -29.83 -1.32 3.05
N LYS A 177 -30.80 -0.42 2.90
CA LYS A 177 -31.65 0.03 4.00
C LYS A 177 -32.56 -1.09 4.49
N GLY A 178 -32.31 -1.56 5.70
CA GLY A 178 -33.17 -2.50 6.43
C GLY A 178 -32.95 -3.98 6.11
N ARG A 179 -32.04 -4.37 5.21
CA ARG A 179 -31.61 -5.75 5.05
C ARG A 179 -30.23 -6.02 5.65
N HIS A 180 -30.01 -7.27 6.06
CA HIS A 180 -28.66 -7.72 6.41
C HIS A 180 -27.78 -7.86 5.15
N PRO A 181 -26.48 -7.57 5.19
CA PRO A 181 -25.60 -7.67 4.03
C PRO A 181 -25.62 -9.01 3.29
N TYR A 182 -25.94 -10.10 3.96
CA TYR A 182 -25.99 -11.47 3.40
C TYR A 182 -27.41 -11.96 3.06
N GLU A 183 -28.43 -11.10 3.10
CA GLU A 183 -29.78 -11.41 2.61
C GLU A 183 -29.86 -11.17 1.09
N TRP A 184 -29.32 -12.12 0.33
CA TRP A 184 -29.17 -12.02 -1.12
C TRP A 184 -30.50 -12.02 -1.89
N ASP A 185 -31.52 -12.63 -1.32
CA ASP A 185 -32.90 -12.65 -1.84
C ASP A 185 -33.60 -11.30 -1.79
N LYS A 186 -33.01 -10.30 -1.12
CA LYS A 186 -33.59 -8.96 -0.94
C LYS A 186 -32.82 -7.86 -1.69
N VAL A 187 -31.82 -8.19 -2.49
CA VAL A 187 -30.98 -7.17 -3.18
C VAL A 187 -31.80 -6.30 -4.14
N GLY A 188 -32.88 -6.82 -4.72
CA GLY A 188 -33.80 -6.07 -5.56
C GLY A 188 -34.58 -4.96 -4.84
N GLN A 189 -34.53 -4.92 -3.49
CA GLN A 189 -35.23 -3.93 -2.66
C GLN A 189 -34.29 -2.79 -2.21
N ASP A 190 -33.01 -2.83 -2.57
CA ASP A 190 -32.05 -1.80 -2.20
C ASP A 190 -32.47 -0.44 -2.78
N GLU A 191 -32.27 0.63 -1.99
CA GLU A 191 -32.55 2.00 -2.45
C GLU A 191 -31.42 2.52 -3.35
N VAL A 192 -31.77 3.28 -4.38
CA VAL A 192 -30.80 3.93 -5.25
C VAL A 192 -30.15 5.14 -4.56
N ARG A 193 -28.84 5.26 -4.69
CA ARG A 193 -28.15 6.51 -4.38
C ARG A 193 -28.12 7.41 -5.64
N HIS A 194 -29.11 8.29 -5.75
CA HIS A 194 -29.29 9.16 -6.91
C HIS A 194 -28.08 10.02 -7.26
N GLN A 195 -27.31 10.46 -6.25
CA GLN A 195 -26.07 11.22 -6.47
C GLN A 195 -25.03 10.36 -7.21
N MET A 196 -24.96 9.08 -6.88
CA MET A 196 -24.05 8.15 -7.54
C MET A 196 -24.54 7.79 -8.95
N LEU A 197 -25.86 7.64 -9.14
CA LEU A 197 -26.42 7.46 -10.48
C LEU A 197 -26.03 8.64 -11.40
N SER A 198 -26.20 9.88 -10.93
CA SER A 198 -25.80 11.07 -11.69
C SER A 198 -24.30 11.11 -11.97
N THR A 199 -23.47 10.66 -11.02
CA THR A 199 -22.02 10.60 -11.19
C THR A 199 -21.61 9.57 -12.24
N VAL A 200 -22.17 8.37 -12.16
CA VAL A 200 -21.96 7.29 -13.13
C VAL A 200 -22.39 7.74 -14.52
N GLN A 201 -23.59 8.32 -14.66
CA GLN A 201 -24.08 8.84 -15.93
C GLN A 201 -23.15 9.90 -16.52
N GLY A 202 -22.68 10.84 -15.67
CA GLY A 202 -21.76 11.90 -16.12
C GLY A 202 -20.42 11.36 -16.61
N LEU A 203 -19.90 10.26 -16.04
CA LEU A 203 -18.69 9.60 -16.54
C LEU A 203 -18.95 8.91 -17.88
N VAL A 204 -20.10 8.24 -18.02
CA VAL A 204 -20.48 7.58 -19.28
C VAL A 204 -20.66 8.61 -20.39
N ASP A 205 -21.29 9.76 -20.11
CA ASP A 205 -21.45 10.86 -21.07
C ASP A 205 -20.10 11.45 -21.53
N GLN A 206 -19.04 11.28 -20.74
CA GLN A 206 -17.68 11.62 -21.11
C GLN A 206 -16.91 10.51 -21.84
N GLY A 207 -17.56 9.39 -22.16
CA GLY A 207 -16.98 8.28 -22.91
C GLY A 207 -16.29 7.20 -22.08
N TYR A 208 -16.50 7.19 -20.76
CA TYR A 208 -15.99 6.11 -19.92
C TYR A 208 -16.93 4.91 -19.92
N THR A 209 -16.38 3.73 -20.02
CA THR A 209 -17.11 2.46 -19.85
C THR A 209 -17.27 2.16 -18.36
N PRO A 210 -18.51 1.99 -17.85
CA PRO A 210 -18.73 1.57 -16.47
C PRO A 210 -18.43 0.07 -16.32
N ILE A 211 -17.65 -0.28 -15.31
CA ILE A 211 -17.38 -1.67 -14.92
C ILE A 211 -17.87 -1.85 -13.48
N TYR A 212 -18.93 -2.60 -13.30
CA TYR A 212 -19.45 -2.90 -11.97
C TYR A 212 -18.73 -4.11 -11.38
N LEU A 213 -18.19 -3.93 -10.18
CA LEU A 213 -17.40 -4.93 -9.51
C LEU A 213 -17.86 -5.10 -8.06
N SER A 214 -18.59 -6.16 -7.77
CA SER A 214 -19.26 -6.35 -6.49
C SER A 214 -18.76 -7.58 -5.72
N GLY A 215 -18.71 -7.41 -4.39
CA GLY A 215 -18.48 -8.50 -3.43
C GLY A 215 -19.72 -9.33 -3.11
N ARG A 216 -20.88 -9.03 -3.69
CA ARG A 216 -22.11 -9.85 -3.55
C ARG A 216 -21.85 -11.28 -4.02
N ASP A 217 -22.52 -12.23 -3.40
CA ASP A 217 -22.48 -13.64 -3.82
C ASP A 217 -23.10 -13.81 -5.22
N GLY A 218 -22.48 -14.65 -6.04
CA GLY A 218 -22.92 -14.93 -7.43
C GLY A 218 -24.34 -15.44 -7.55
N GLN A 219 -24.92 -16.03 -6.49
CA GLN A 219 -26.30 -16.48 -6.47
C GLN A 219 -27.33 -15.37 -6.75
N CYS A 220 -27.00 -14.09 -6.44
CA CYS A 220 -27.87 -12.94 -6.72
C CYS A 220 -27.40 -12.10 -7.93
N TRP A 221 -26.64 -12.70 -8.84
CA TRP A 221 -26.09 -12.00 -9.99
C TRP A 221 -27.18 -11.39 -10.89
N TYR A 222 -28.18 -12.20 -11.22
CA TYR A 222 -29.28 -11.79 -12.10
C TYR A 222 -30.15 -10.70 -11.46
N GLU A 223 -30.50 -10.85 -10.20
CA GLU A 223 -31.28 -9.86 -9.45
C GLU A 223 -30.53 -8.53 -9.33
N THR A 224 -29.21 -8.58 -9.16
CA THR A 224 -28.37 -7.39 -9.07
C THR A 224 -28.27 -6.68 -10.43
N LEU A 225 -28.05 -7.41 -11.51
CA LEU A 225 -28.05 -6.85 -12.87
C LEU A 225 -29.40 -6.19 -13.20
N THR A 226 -30.49 -6.90 -12.96
CA THR A 226 -31.87 -6.39 -13.18
C THR A 226 -32.13 -5.14 -12.33
N TRP A 227 -31.62 -5.10 -11.08
CA TRP A 227 -31.74 -3.93 -10.22
C TRP A 227 -31.00 -2.71 -10.79
N LEU A 228 -29.78 -2.89 -11.32
CA LEU A 228 -29.01 -1.82 -11.98
C LEU A 228 -29.75 -1.28 -13.20
N GLU A 229 -30.23 -2.15 -14.09
CA GLU A 229 -30.98 -1.78 -15.30
C GLU A 229 -32.27 -1.03 -14.96
N TYR A 230 -33.09 -1.60 -14.05
CA TYR A 230 -34.36 -1.02 -13.63
C TYR A 230 -34.20 0.39 -13.04
N ASN A 231 -33.12 0.63 -12.33
CA ASN A 231 -32.82 1.92 -11.70
C ASN A 231 -32.04 2.89 -12.61
N GLY A 232 -31.88 2.54 -13.89
CA GLY A 232 -31.31 3.42 -14.91
C GLY A 232 -29.80 3.55 -14.88
N PHE A 233 -29.08 2.64 -14.21
CA PHE A 233 -27.64 2.58 -14.32
C PHE A 233 -27.23 2.04 -15.70
N PRO A 234 -26.31 2.73 -16.41
CA PRO A 234 -25.77 2.20 -17.65
C PRO A 234 -24.91 0.97 -17.35
N VAL A 235 -25.40 -0.21 -17.70
CA VAL A 235 -24.72 -1.48 -17.44
C VAL A 235 -24.73 -2.37 -18.68
N ASP A 236 -23.63 -3.06 -18.94
CA ASP A 236 -23.52 -4.16 -19.89
C ASP A 236 -23.12 -5.40 -19.07
N GLU A 237 -23.83 -6.51 -19.26
CA GLU A 237 -23.55 -7.76 -18.54
C GLU A 237 -22.09 -8.24 -18.69
N LYS A 238 -21.43 -7.88 -19.81
CA LYS A 238 -20.03 -8.20 -20.08
C LYS A 238 -19.06 -7.40 -19.20
N HIS A 239 -19.52 -6.31 -18.62
CA HIS A 239 -18.75 -5.42 -17.75
C HIS A 239 -19.28 -5.44 -16.31
N PHE A 240 -20.00 -6.51 -15.95
CA PHE A 240 -20.55 -6.72 -14.63
C PHE A 240 -19.95 -8.00 -14.00
N PHE A 241 -19.15 -7.83 -12.97
CA PHE A 241 -18.42 -8.89 -12.32
C PHE A 241 -18.80 -9.00 -10.85
N MET A 242 -19.06 -10.21 -10.42
CA MET A 242 -19.37 -10.52 -9.02
C MET A 242 -18.52 -11.67 -8.52
N ARG A 243 -18.47 -11.79 -7.22
CA ARG A 243 -17.93 -12.93 -6.49
C ARG A 243 -18.56 -14.23 -7.02
N ALA A 244 -17.78 -15.30 -7.14
CA ALA A 244 -18.36 -16.61 -7.44
C ALA A 244 -19.29 -17.08 -6.31
N GLU A 245 -20.34 -17.82 -6.67
CA GLU A 245 -21.28 -18.39 -5.69
C GLU A 245 -20.54 -19.22 -4.64
N GLY A 246 -20.83 -18.95 -3.36
CA GLY A 246 -20.25 -19.64 -2.22
C GLY A 246 -18.81 -19.26 -1.86
N ASP A 247 -18.19 -18.32 -2.57
CA ASP A 247 -16.84 -17.84 -2.23
C ASP A 247 -16.89 -16.91 -1.00
N SER A 248 -16.36 -17.34 0.14
CA SER A 248 -16.39 -16.61 1.41
C SER A 248 -15.11 -15.79 1.69
N ARG A 249 -14.18 -15.72 0.76
CA ARG A 249 -12.93 -14.96 0.93
C ARG A 249 -13.20 -13.45 1.07
N LYS A 250 -12.19 -12.71 1.57
CA LYS A 250 -12.31 -11.27 1.73
C LYS A 250 -12.57 -10.56 0.40
N ASP A 251 -13.40 -9.55 0.44
CA ASP A 251 -13.80 -8.74 -0.72
C ASP A 251 -12.60 -8.12 -1.45
N THR A 252 -11.60 -7.67 -0.71
CA THR A 252 -10.33 -7.15 -1.25
C THR A 252 -9.60 -8.16 -2.15
N ILE A 253 -9.65 -9.45 -1.81
CA ILE A 253 -9.03 -10.53 -2.61
C ILE A 253 -9.85 -10.76 -3.88
N ILE A 254 -11.17 -10.88 -3.73
CA ILE A 254 -12.09 -11.15 -4.84
C ILE A 254 -12.01 -10.03 -5.88
N LYS A 255 -12.12 -8.77 -5.45
CA LYS A 255 -12.08 -7.63 -6.37
C LYS A 255 -10.74 -7.53 -7.11
N GLN A 256 -9.62 -7.82 -6.45
CA GLN A 256 -8.32 -7.88 -7.13
C GLN A 256 -8.24 -9.00 -8.15
N GLU A 257 -8.71 -10.22 -7.81
CA GLU A 257 -8.72 -11.35 -8.76
C GLU A 257 -9.57 -11.05 -9.99
N LEU A 258 -10.79 -10.55 -9.80
CA LEU A 258 -11.68 -10.17 -10.89
C LEU A 258 -11.05 -9.08 -11.77
N PHE A 259 -10.42 -8.09 -11.15
CA PHE A 259 -9.71 -7.03 -11.87
C PHE A 259 -8.60 -7.59 -12.76
N TRP A 260 -7.69 -8.41 -12.20
CA TRP A 260 -6.55 -8.95 -12.95
C TRP A 260 -6.95 -9.96 -14.02
N ASN A 261 -8.04 -10.72 -13.79
CA ASN A 261 -8.48 -11.77 -14.70
C ASN A 261 -9.33 -11.25 -15.86
N HIS A 262 -10.07 -10.15 -15.68
CA HIS A 262 -11.09 -9.74 -16.64
C HIS A 262 -10.97 -8.29 -17.11
N ILE A 263 -10.32 -7.42 -16.35
CA ILE A 263 -10.39 -5.97 -16.56
C ILE A 263 -9.05 -5.40 -17.00
N ALA A 264 -7.97 -5.76 -16.32
CA ALA A 264 -6.67 -5.11 -16.41
C ALA A 264 -6.06 -5.08 -17.82
N ASP A 265 -6.26 -6.12 -18.60
CA ASP A 265 -5.71 -6.27 -19.96
C ASP A 265 -6.71 -5.86 -21.07
N ASN A 266 -7.90 -5.40 -20.70
CA ASN A 266 -8.98 -5.06 -21.65
C ASN A 266 -9.42 -3.60 -21.58
N PHE A 267 -9.08 -2.89 -20.50
CA PHE A 267 -9.55 -1.53 -20.26
C PHE A 267 -8.45 -0.62 -19.71
N ASN A 268 -8.52 0.64 -20.11
CA ASN A 268 -7.76 1.73 -19.51
C ASN A 268 -8.54 2.28 -18.31
N VAL A 269 -8.38 1.63 -17.14
CA VAL A 269 -9.09 2.02 -15.91
C VAL A 269 -8.43 3.25 -15.31
N GLN A 270 -9.17 4.36 -15.25
CA GLN A 270 -8.68 5.64 -14.75
C GLN A 270 -9.00 5.87 -13.28
N ILE A 271 -10.08 5.30 -12.77
CA ILE A 271 -10.57 5.51 -11.41
C ILE A 271 -11.44 4.34 -10.95
N ALA A 272 -11.42 4.08 -9.65
CA ALA A 272 -12.40 3.24 -8.98
C ALA A 272 -13.27 4.07 -8.03
N ILE A 273 -14.48 3.62 -7.76
CA ILE A 273 -15.42 4.21 -6.80
C ILE A 273 -15.88 3.09 -5.86
N ASP A 274 -15.63 3.24 -4.56
CA ASP A 274 -15.93 2.22 -3.56
C ASP A 274 -16.17 2.88 -2.19
N ASP A 275 -17.00 2.29 -1.33
CA ASP A 275 -17.32 2.88 -0.02
C ASP A 275 -16.45 2.32 1.12
N ARG A 276 -15.79 1.17 0.92
CA ARG A 276 -15.06 0.46 1.98
C ARG A 276 -13.59 0.85 2.01
N PRO A 277 -13.09 1.42 3.12
CA PRO A 277 -11.69 1.86 3.23
C PRO A 277 -10.66 0.80 2.86
N CYS A 278 -10.89 -0.47 3.21
CA CYS A 278 -9.96 -1.56 2.88
C CYS A 278 -9.91 -1.85 1.37
N VAL A 279 -11.02 -1.70 0.64
CA VAL A 279 -11.06 -1.86 -0.82
C VAL A 279 -10.46 -0.65 -1.51
N VAL A 280 -10.74 0.57 -1.03
CA VAL A 280 -10.09 1.80 -1.49
C VAL A 280 -8.57 1.68 -1.39
N SER A 281 -8.05 1.19 -0.23
CA SER A 281 -6.62 0.92 -0.05
C SER A 281 -6.10 -0.07 -1.08
N THR A 282 -6.85 -1.14 -1.34
CA THR A 282 -6.51 -2.19 -2.32
C THR A 282 -6.33 -1.61 -3.74
N TRP A 283 -7.20 -0.69 -4.17
CA TRP A 283 -7.06 -0.01 -5.46
C TRP A 283 -5.81 0.87 -5.53
N TYR A 284 -5.54 1.63 -4.48
CA TYR A 284 -4.30 2.42 -4.40
C TYR A 284 -3.05 1.55 -4.42
N ASP A 285 -3.09 0.38 -3.80
CA ASP A 285 -1.95 -0.54 -3.74
C ASP A 285 -1.57 -1.06 -5.13
N ILE A 286 -2.53 -1.24 -6.02
CA ILE A 286 -2.28 -1.62 -7.42
C ILE A 286 -2.20 -0.42 -8.38
N ASN A 287 -2.07 0.80 -7.86
CA ASN A 287 -1.90 2.04 -8.63
C ASN A 287 -3.15 2.52 -9.38
N ILE A 288 -4.35 2.21 -8.88
CA ILE A 288 -5.62 2.77 -9.38
C ILE A 288 -6.10 3.84 -8.40
N PRO A 289 -6.30 5.10 -8.84
CA PRO A 289 -6.96 6.11 -8.02
C PRO A 289 -8.36 5.66 -7.62
N CYS A 290 -8.76 5.92 -6.38
CA CYS A 290 -10.09 5.54 -5.90
C CYS A 290 -10.77 6.71 -5.20
N VAL A 291 -12.03 6.95 -5.55
CA VAL A 291 -12.92 7.87 -4.84
C VAL A 291 -13.73 7.06 -3.83
N MET A 292 -13.66 7.46 -2.57
CA MET A 292 -14.44 6.81 -1.54
C MET A 292 -15.85 7.41 -1.48
N ALA A 293 -16.85 6.59 -1.83
CA ALA A 293 -18.26 6.93 -1.79
C ALA A 293 -18.81 6.74 -0.36
N VAL A 294 -18.74 7.77 0.49
CA VAL A 294 -19.21 7.66 1.88
C VAL A 294 -20.53 8.38 2.06
N ALA A 295 -21.53 7.64 2.56
CA ALA A 295 -22.82 8.21 2.93
C ALA A 295 -22.91 8.62 4.41
N ASP A 296 -22.11 8.02 5.29
CA ASP A 296 -22.17 8.25 6.74
C ASP A 296 -20.75 8.26 7.34
N GLN A 297 -20.36 9.41 7.91
CA GLN A 297 -19.05 9.58 8.55
C GLN A 297 -18.88 8.73 9.83
N ARG A 298 -19.94 8.14 10.37
CA ARG A 298 -19.91 7.35 11.60
C ARG A 298 -19.14 6.03 11.48
N ASN A 299 -18.83 5.58 10.27
CA ASN A 299 -18.10 4.34 10.01
C ASN A 299 -16.61 4.55 9.69
N TRP A 300 -16.07 5.74 9.95
CA TRP A 300 -14.68 6.10 9.63
C TRP A 300 -13.67 5.74 10.72
N PHE A 301 -14.10 5.25 11.90
CA PHE A 301 -13.22 4.99 13.05
C PHE A 301 -13.42 3.60 13.63
#